data_cd4144edcd3f3593a29300f2c3bd82ee
#
_entry.id   cd4144edcd3f3593a29300f2c3bd82ee
#
_cell.length_a   1.000
_cell.length_b   1.000
_cell.length_c   1.000
_cell.angle_alpha   90.00
_cell.angle_beta   90.00
_cell.angle_gamma   90.00
#
_symmetry.space_group_name_H-M   'P 1'
#
loop_
_entity.id
_entity.type
_entity.pdbx_description
1 polymer ?
#
loop_
_entity_poly.entity_id
_entity_poly.type
_entity_poly.pdbx_seq_one_letter_code
_entity_poly.pdbx_strand_id
1 'polypeptide(L)'
;MIYRKATIKDIPLIQVVRNSVKENQLSNPNLIPNELVEEFITKRGTGFVCEIDDTIVGFSIVDFIENNVWALFLLPEYEGKGIGKKLHQLILDEYFSKTQKTIWLSTETNSRAELFYKKQGWKNAGFHGEEIKFEM
;
A
#
# COMPACT_ATOMS: atom_id res chain seq x y z
N MET A 1 -17.25 7.83 -5.14
CA MET A 1 -15.89 7.36 -4.86
C MET A 1 -15.13 8.46 -4.14
N ILE A 2 -14.66 8.16 -2.94
CA ILE A 2 -13.99 9.13 -2.08
C ILE A 2 -12.58 8.65 -1.76
N TYR A 3 -11.58 9.52 -1.98
CA TYR A 3 -10.20 9.29 -1.54
C TYR A 3 -9.92 10.21 -0.37
N ARG A 4 -9.45 9.67 0.75
CA ARG A 4 -9.17 10.45 1.95
C ARG A 4 -8.10 9.78 2.80
N LYS A 5 -7.57 10.51 3.78
CA LYS A 5 -6.62 9.92 4.72
C LYS A 5 -7.30 8.86 5.56
N ALA A 6 -6.57 7.78 5.84
CA ALA A 6 -7.03 6.71 6.71
C ALA A 6 -7.06 7.17 8.16
N THR A 7 -8.04 6.68 8.91
CA THR A 7 -8.16 6.92 10.35
C THR A 7 -8.21 5.58 11.08
N ILE A 8 -8.09 5.63 12.40
CA ILE A 8 -8.15 4.42 13.24
C ILE A 8 -9.46 3.65 13.02
N LYS A 9 -10.55 4.37 12.76
CA LYS A 9 -11.86 3.75 12.52
C LYS A 9 -11.89 2.90 11.26
N ASP A 10 -10.97 3.13 10.32
CA ASP A 10 -10.92 2.40 9.05
C ASP A 10 -10.21 1.05 9.17
N ILE A 11 -9.49 0.80 10.27
CA ILE A 11 -8.63 -0.37 10.39
C ILE A 11 -9.35 -1.69 10.15
N PRO A 12 -10.56 -1.93 10.69
CA PRO A 12 -11.24 -3.19 10.42
C PRO A 12 -11.47 -3.44 8.92
N LEU A 13 -11.87 -2.42 8.17
CA LEU A 13 -12.10 -2.57 6.72
C LEU A 13 -10.79 -2.62 5.94
N ILE A 14 -9.74 -1.94 6.41
CA ILE A 14 -8.39 -2.06 5.84
C ILE A 14 -7.92 -3.52 5.94
N GLN A 15 -8.13 -4.17 7.08
CA GLN A 15 -7.76 -5.57 7.26
C GLN A 15 -8.57 -6.50 6.35
N VAL A 16 -9.84 -6.21 6.11
CA VAL A 16 -10.66 -6.97 5.16
C VAL A 16 -10.02 -6.91 3.76
N VAL A 17 -9.62 -5.71 3.32
CA VAL A 17 -8.96 -5.55 2.02
C VAL A 17 -7.64 -6.33 1.99
N ARG A 18 -6.81 -6.19 3.04
CA ARG A 18 -5.49 -6.84 3.10
C ARG A 18 -5.61 -8.36 3.01
N ASN A 19 -6.62 -8.94 3.61
CA ASN A 19 -6.81 -10.39 3.65
C ASN A 19 -7.61 -10.92 2.47
N SER A 20 -8.12 -10.06 1.58
CA SER A 20 -8.91 -10.46 0.41
C SER A 20 -8.06 -10.76 -0.82
N VAL A 21 -6.80 -10.31 -0.84
CA VAL A 21 -5.96 -10.40 -2.03
C VAL A 21 -5.48 -11.82 -2.29
N LYS A 22 -5.27 -12.13 -3.58
CA LYS A 22 -4.81 -13.44 -4.01
C LYS A 22 -3.30 -13.53 -4.16
N GLU A 23 -2.64 -12.40 -4.42
CA GLU A 23 -1.19 -12.27 -4.47
C GLU A 23 -0.71 -11.57 -3.21
N ASN A 24 0.54 -11.82 -2.79
CA ASN A 24 1.13 -11.24 -1.58
C ASN A 24 0.30 -11.58 -0.32
N GLN A 25 -0.28 -12.79 -0.30
CA GLN A 25 -1.08 -13.24 0.84
C GLN A 25 -0.22 -13.39 2.09
N LEU A 26 -0.80 -13.07 3.24
CA LEU A 26 -0.17 -13.35 4.52
C LEU A 26 -0.30 -14.84 4.83
N SER A 27 0.78 -15.46 5.34
CA SER A 27 0.73 -16.85 5.80
C SER A 27 -0.21 -17.02 7.00
N ASN A 28 -0.37 -15.94 7.77
CA ASN A 28 -1.28 -15.87 8.91
C ASN A 28 -1.83 -14.46 9.00
N PRO A 29 -3.17 -14.25 8.96
CA PRO A 29 -3.76 -12.91 9.06
C PRO A 29 -3.32 -12.13 10.32
N ASN A 30 -2.94 -12.83 11.40
CA ASN A 30 -2.51 -12.19 12.64
C ASN A 30 -1.07 -11.65 12.58
N LEU A 31 -0.34 -11.85 11.48
CA LEU A 31 1.02 -11.27 11.32
C LEU A 31 0.98 -9.75 11.26
N ILE A 32 -0.16 -9.17 10.87
CA ILE A 32 -0.35 -7.73 10.84
C ILE A 32 -1.57 -7.40 11.71
N PRO A 33 -1.37 -7.27 13.04
CA PRO A 33 -2.48 -6.94 13.92
C PRO A 33 -2.90 -5.48 13.78
N ASN A 34 -4.10 -5.15 14.28
CA ASN A 34 -4.64 -3.79 14.20
C ASN A 34 -3.72 -2.74 14.81
N GLU A 35 -3.04 -3.07 15.91
CA GLU A 35 -2.12 -2.16 16.59
C GLU A 35 -0.96 -1.77 15.69
N LEU A 36 -0.49 -2.70 14.86
CA LEU A 36 0.59 -2.41 13.91
C LEU A 36 0.10 -1.47 12.81
N VAL A 37 -1.09 -1.72 12.27
CA VAL A 37 -1.68 -0.82 11.26
C VAL A 37 -1.86 0.58 11.84
N GLU A 38 -2.35 0.67 13.07
CA GLU A 38 -2.52 1.96 13.75
C GLU A 38 -1.19 2.70 13.85
N GLU A 39 -0.11 2.00 14.25
CA GLU A 39 1.21 2.61 14.34
C GLU A 39 1.66 3.17 13.00
N PHE A 40 1.47 2.42 11.91
CA PHE A 40 1.90 2.86 10.59
C PHE A 40 1.11 4.05 10.05
N ILE A 41 -0.18 4.17 10.36
CA ILE A 41 -0.98 5.28 9.85
C ILE A 41 -0.98 6.51 10.77
N THR A 42 -0.47 6.40 12.00
CA THR A 42 -0.45 7.52 12.96
C THR A 42 0.96 8.00 13.29
N LYS A 43 1.84 7.10 13.72
CA LYS A 43 3.16 7.47 14.23
C LYS A 43 4.26 7.39 13.19
N ARG A 44 4.24 6.36 12.34
CA ARG A 44 5.32 6.11 11.39
C ARG A 44 5.08 6.72 10.02
N GLY A 45 3.83 6.87 9.63
CA GLY A 45 3.54 7.29 8.27
C GLY A 45 2.15 7.84 8.08
N THR A 46 1.67 7.73 6.85
CA THR A 46 0.34 8.20 6.46
C THR A 46 -0.32 7.13 5.59
N GLY A 47 -1.61 6.94 5.81
CA GLY A 47 -2.40 6.04 4.99
C GLY A 47 -3.51 6.79 4.25
N PHE A 48 -3.91 6.24 3.11
CA PHE A 48 -5.05 6.73 2.33
C PHE A 48 -5.97 5.57 2.04
N VAL A 49 -7.26 5.86 1.95
CA VAL A 49 -8.28 4.87 1.60
C VAL A 49 -9.12 5.37 0.44
N CYS A 50 -9.65 4.42 -0.33
CA CYS A 50 -10.69 4.68 -1.31
C CYS A 50 -11.99 4.10 -0.77
N GLU A 51 -13.01 4.93 -0.67
CA GLU A 51 -14.30 4.57 -0.13
C GLU A 51 -15.37 4.63 -1.22
N ILE A 52 -16.15 3.58 -1.35
CA ILE A 52 -17.29 3.50 -2.28
C ILE A 52 -18.48 2.96 -1.48
N ASP A 53 -19.60 3.72 -1.46
CA ASP A 53 -20.82 3.32 -0.75
C ASP A 53 -20.54 2.91 0.71
N ASP A 54 -19.80 3.76 1.42
CA ASP A 54 -19.43 3.57 2.83
C ASP A 54 -18.57 2.33 3.09
N THR A 55 -17.98 1.75 2.04
CA THR A 55 -17.08 0.59 2.16
C THR A 55 -15.70 0.96 1.64
N ILE A 56 -14.66 0.57 2.37
CA ILE A 56 -13.29 0.76 1.91
C ILE A 56 -12.95 -0.37 0.93
N VAL A 57 -12.58 0.02 -0.29
CA VAL A 57 -12.27 -0.91 -1.37
C VAL A 57 -10.78 -0.99 -1.68
N GLY A 58 -10.00 -0.08 -1.12
CA GLY A 58 -8.56 -0.07 -1.31
C GLY A 58 -7.89 0.86 -0.31
N PHE A 59 -6.58 0.65 -0.12
CA PHE A 59 -5.80 1.51 0.76
C PHE A 59 -4.33 1.51 0.38
N SER A 60 -3.61 2.55 0.80
CA SER A 60 -2.17 2.63 0.65
C SER A 60 -1.58 3.24 1.92
N ILE A 61 -0.35 2.84 2.27
CA ILE A 61 0.35 3.34 3.45
C ILE A 61 1.81 3.55 3.08
N VAL A 62 2.35 4.74 3.40
CA VAL A 62 3.77 5.04 3.28
C VAL A 62 4.37 5.19 4.67
N ASP A 63 5.57 4.64 4.86
CA ASP A 63 6.33 4.67 6.11
C ASP A 63 7.47 5.68 5.98
N PHE A 64 7.50 6.68 6.85
CA PHE A 64 8.54 7.71 6.84
C PHE A 64 9.78 7.33 7.66
N ILE A 65 9.72 6.23 8.41
CA ILE A 65 10.87 5.77 9.20
C ILE A 65 11.79 4.91 8.33
N GLU A 66 11.25 3.92 7.65
CA GLU A 66 12.01 3.06 6.73
C GLU A 66 12.00 3.60 5.29
N ASN A 67 11.26 4.66 5.03
CA ASN A 67 11.15 5.29 3.70
C ASN A 67 10.66 4.30 2.64
N ASN A 68 9.55 3.63 2.92
CA ASN A 68 9.02 2.66 1.97
C ASN A 68 7.50 2.75 1.81
N VAL A 69 7.03 2.18 0.72
CA VAL A 69 5.60 1.90 0.55
C VAL A 69 5.32 0.62 1.33
N TRP A 70 4.65 0.75 2.46
CA TRP A 70 4.38 -0.39 3.32
C TRP A 70 3.21 -1.22 2.81
N ALA A 71 2.22 -0.58 2.17
CA ALA A 71 1.05 -1.28 1.67
C ALA A 71 0.39 -0.53 0.52
N LEU A 72 -0.14 -1.26 -0.44
CA LEU A 72 -1.02 -0.78 -1.50
C LEU A 72 -1.86 -1.98 -1.96
N PHE A 73 -3.11 -2.02 -1.56
CA PHE A 73 -3.99 -3.16 -1.82
C PHE A 73 -5.39 -2.71 -2.20
N LEU A 74 -6.06 -3.54 -3.02
CA LEU A 74 -7.44 -3.34 -3.46
C LEU A 74 -8.21 -4.63 -3.24
N LEU A 75 -9.53 -4.50 -3.02
CA LEU A 75 -10.41 -5.65 -3.18
C LEU A 75 -10.30 -6.13 -4.63
N PRO A 76 -10.21 -7.46 -4.87
CA PRO A 76 -10.03 -7.98 -6.24
C PRO A 76 -11.06 -7.47 -7.25
N GLU A 77 -12.31 -7.28 -6.84
CA GLU A 77 -13.39 -6.81 -7.70
C GLU A 77 -13.18 -5.38 -8.22
N TYR A 78 -12.31 -4.62 -7.58
CA TYR A 78 -12.07 -3.21 -7.92
C TYR A 78 -10.75 -2.99 -8.66
N GLU A 79 -10.05 -4.06 -9.03
CA GLU A 79 -8.84 -3.96 -9.83
C GLU A 79 -9.15 -3.48 -11.26
N GLY A 80 -8.16 -2.84 -11.89
CA GLY A 80 -8.28 -2.39 -13.27
C GLY A 80 -9.15 -1.16 -13.48
N LYS A 81 -9.51 -0.43 -12.42
CA LYS A 81 -10.36 0.77 -12.49
C LYS A 81 -9.62 2.07 -12.18
N GLY A 82 -8.30 2.02 -12.04
CA GLY A 82 -7.49 3.20 -11.76
C GLY A 82 -7.40 3.57 -10.28
N ILE A 83 -8.01 2.80 -9.39
CA ILE A 83 -8.00 3.10 -7.94
C ILE A 83 -6.60 2.93 -7.37
N GLY A 84 -5.92 1.84 -7.72
CA GLY A 84 -4.54 1.60 -7.27
C GLY A 84 -3.60 2.70 -7.70
N LYS A 85 -3.73 3.17 -8.94
CA LYS A 85 -2.91 4.26 -9.47
C LYS A 85 -3.13 5.55 -8.67
N LYS A 86 -4.38 5.85 -8.31
CA LYS A 86 -4.69 7.04 -7.51
C LYS A 86 -4.16 6.93 -6.09
N LEU A 87 -4.34 5.79 -5.44
CA LEU A 87 -3.80 5.55 -4.10
C LEU A 87 -2.28 5.62 -4.09
N HIS A 88 -1.64 5.09 -5.12
CA HIS A 88 -0.19 5.17 -5.30
C HIS A 88 0.26 6.62 -5.41
N GLN A 89 -0.42 7.42 -6.24
CA GLN A 89 -0.07 8.84 -6.41
C GLN A 89 -0.21 9.61 -5.10
N LEU A 90 -1.26 9.33 -4.33
CA LEU A 90 -1.50 10.02 -3.06
C LEU A 90 -0.37 9.81 -2.06
N ILE A 91 0.12 8.56 -1.92
CA ILE A 91 1.22 8.32 -0.98
C ILE A 91 2.55 8.88 -1.48
N LEU A 92 2.80 8.88 -2.80
CA LEU A 92 4.02 9.48 -3.35
C LEU A 92 4.01 10.99 -3.17
N ASP A 93 2.88 11.65 -3.42
CA ASP A 93 2.76 13.09 -3.22
C ASP A 93 2.98 13.45 -1.75
N GLU A 94 2.41 12.68 -0.82
CA GLU A 94 2.61 12.88 0.60
C GLU A 94 4.07 12.68 0.99
N TYR A 95 4.69 11.60 0.52
CA TYR A 95 6.08 11.30 0.84
C TYR A 95 7.02 12.39 0.33
N PHE A 96 6.93 12.72 -0.96
CA PHE A 96 7.85 13.70 -1.57
C PHE A 96 7.54 15.15 -1.19
N SER A 97 6.40 15.41 -0.56
CA SER A 97 6.14 16.72 0.05
C SER A 97 6.97 16.93 1.33
N LYS A 98 7.44 15.84 1.95
CA LYS A 98 8.12 15.89 3.24
C LYS A 98 9.61 15.55 3.16
N THR A 99 10.05 14.85 2.13
CA THR A 99 11.45 14.44 1.98
C THR A 99 11.78 14.17 0.52
N GLN A 100 13.08 14.21 0.17
CA GLN A 100 13.56 13.85 -1.15
C GLN A 100 14.37 12.56 -1.12
N LYS A 101 14.34 11.83 0.01
CA LYS A 101 15.07 10.57 0.12
C LYS A 101 14.46 9.52 -0.79
N THR A 102 15.30 8.60 -1.25
CA THR A 102 14.84 7.45 -2.03
C THR A 102 13.80 6.67 -1.25
N ILE A 103 12.70 6.35 -1.91
CA ILE A 103 11.65 5.49 -1.37
C ILE A 103 11.77 4.11 -2.00
N TRP A 104 11.50 3.07 -1.24
CA TRP A 104 11.60 1.71 -1.75
C TRP A 104 10.33 0.90 -1.42
N LEU A 105 10.18 -0.21 -2.10
CA LEU A 105 9.19 -1.22 -1.78
C LEU A 105 9.69 -2.58 -2.25
N SER A 106 9.07 -3.64 -1.74
CA SER A 106 9.27 -4.97 -2.29
C SER A 106 7.92 -5.62 -2.53
N THR A 107 7.87 -6.53 -3.50
CA THR A 107 6.64 -7.22 -3.85
C THR A 107 6.97 -8.59 -4.43
N GLU A 108 5.97 -9.48 -4.44
CA GLU A 108 6.09 -10.82 -4.99
C GLU A 108 6.51 -10.77 -6.46
N THR A 109 7.46 -11.64 -6.85
CA THR A 109 7.89 -11.74 -8.25
C THR A 109 6.79 -12.34 -9.11
N ASN A 110 6.76 -11.94 -10.39
CA ASN A 110 5.80 -12.44 -11.38
C ASN A 110 4.35 -12.16 -10.98
N SER A 111 4.13 -11.11 -10.19
CA SER A 111 2.80 -10.70 -9.75
C SER A 111 2.29 -9.52 -10.58
N ARG A 112 1.00 -9.22 -10.44
CA ARG A 112 0.42 -8.02 -11.04
C ARG A 112 1.03 -6.75 -10.44
N ALA A 113 1.38 -6.79 -9.17
CA ALA A 113 2.01 -5.66 -8.49
C ALA A 113 3.37 -5.34 -9.11
N GLU A 114 4.18 -6.35 -9.44
CA GLU A 114 5.45 -6.12 -10.10
C GLU A 114 5.26 -5.36 -11.42
N LEU A 115 4.31 -5.78 -12.24
CA LEU A 115 4.01 -5.10 -13.51
C LEU A 115 3.50 -3.68 -13.26
N PHE A 116 2.65 -3.51 -12.26
CA PHE A 116 2.12 -2.19 -11.90
C PHE A 116 3.24 -1.22 -11.55
N TYR A 117 4.15 -1.61 -10.66
CA TYR A 117 5.23 -0.71 -10.23
C TYR A 117 6.19 -0.39 -11.37
N LYS A 118 6.50 -1.35 -12.23
CA LYS A 118 7.31 -1.08 -13.43
C LYS A 118 6.67 -0.01 -14.32
N LYS A 119 5.35 -0.10 -14.54
CA LYS A 119 4.61 0.88 -15.33
C LYS A 119 4.59 2.26 -14.70
N GLN A 120 4.62 2.33 -13.36
CA GLN A 120 4.63 3.60 -12.65
C GLN A 120 6.03 4.24 -12.59
N GLY A 121 7.04 3.60 -13.16
CA GLY A 121 8.38 4.18 -13.25
C GLY A 121 9.35 3.77 -12.14
N TRP A 122 8.99 2.80 -11.32
CA TRP A 122 9.89 2.28 -10.29
C TRP A 122 11.05 1.53 -10.94
N LYS A 123 12.25 1.68 -10.36
CA LYS A 123 13.47 1.03 -10.86
C LYS A 123 13.76 -0.22 -10.07
N ASN A 124 14.10 -1.30 -10.77
CA ASN A 124 14.51 -2.55 -10.15
C ASN A 124 15.80 -2.33 -9.36
N ALA A 125 15.79 -2.66 -8.09
CA ALA A 125 16.92 -2.52 -7.17
C ALA A 125 17.38 -3.87 -6.61
N GLY A 126 17.07 -4.98 -7.31
CA GLY A 126 17.46 -6.31 -6.89
C GLY A 126 16.37 -7.01 -6.09
N PHE A 127 16.78 -7.66 -5.02
CA PHE A 127 15.85 -8.45 -4.20
C PHE A 127 15.91 -8.01 -2.74
N HIS A 128 14.77 -8.17 -2.07
CA HIS A 128 14.64 -8.04 -0.63
C HIS A 128 14.08 -9.38 -0.15
N GLY A 129 14.94 -10.26 0.35
CA GLY A 129 14.58 -11.65 0.57
C GLY A 129 14.22 -12.32 -0.75
N GLU A 130 13.05 -12.92 -0.85
CA GLU A 130 12.55 -13.54 -2.08
C GLU A 130 11.75 -12.59 -2.95
N GLU A 131 11.48 -11.38 -2.47
CA GLU A 131 10.70 -10.38 -3.21
C GLU A 131 11.60 -9.50 -4.06
N ILE A 132 11.06 -9.02 -5.18
CA ILE A 132 11.74 -8.02 -5.99
C ILE A 132 11.67 -6.67 -5.30
N LYS A 133 12.79 -5.94 -5.27
CA LYS A 133 12.88 -4.61 -4.67
C LYS A 133 12.84 -3.54 -5.75
N PHE A 134 12.06 -2.49 -5.50
CA PHE A 134 11.98 -1.32 -6.37
C PHE A 134 12.36 -0.07 -5.59
N GLU A 135 12.93 0.91 -6.32
CA GLU A 135 13.27 2.22 -5.76
C GLU A 135 12.79 3.35 -6.68
N MET A 136 12.50 4.47 -6.05
CA MET A 136 12.12 5.69 -6.77
C MET A 136 12.73 6.93 -6.12
#